data_abdc77c8ac7a8b58763334a2386b5f56
#
_entry.id   abdc77c8ac7a8b58763334a2386b5f56
#
_cell.length_a   1.000
_cell.length_b   1.000
_cell.length_c   1.000
_cell.angle_alpha   90.00
_cell.angle_beta   90.00
_cell.angle_gamma   90.00
#
_symmetry.space_group_name_H-M   'P 1'
#
loop_
_entity.id
_entity.type
_entity.pdbx_description
1 polymer ?
#
loop_
_entity_poly.entity_id
_entity_poly.type
_entity_poly.pdbx_seq_one_letter_code
_entity_poly.pdbx_strand_id
1 'polypeptide(L)'
;MRKYSENLFRGIMEGNIKMKIGNHAFNKVGDSYYLMYHENIIMVIDTLENKIIVDNCNYNTSSTTQAINSHLEAVKEYTFYNEFKFYDVTKDKKFAKKIKSLFNKEIEEGK
;
A
#
# COMPACT_ATOMS: atom_id res chain seq x y z
N MET A 1 -16.04 -1.92 -0.79
CA MET A 1 -14.81 -1.82 0.03
C MET A 1 -14.89 -2.76 1.20
N ARG A 2 -13.84 -3.46 1.47
CA ARG A 2 -13.78 -4.38 2.62
C ARG A 2 -13.56 -3.61 3.92
N LYS A 3 -14.01 -4.19 5.02
CA LYS A 3 -13.89 -3.56 6.33
C LYS A 3 -12.44 -3.29 6.76
N TYR A 4 -11.53 -4.19 6.41
CA TYR A 4 -10.12 -3.98 6.74
C TYR A 4 -9.54 -2.74 6.03
N SER A 5 -9.92 -2.49 4.78
CA SER A 5 -9.49 -1.27 4.08
C SER A 5 -10.07 -0.03 4.76
N GLU A 6 -11.34 -0.06 5.09
CA GLU A 6 -11.99 1.04 5.78
C GLU A 6 -11.29 1.37 7.09
N ASN A 7 -10.98 0.36 7.88
CA ASN A 7 -10.31 0.57 9.16
C ASN A 7 -8.86 1.03 9.02
N LEU A 8 -8.11 0.47 8.06
CA LEU A 8 -6.73 0.90 7.82
C LEU A 8 -6.68 2.35 7.33
N PHE A 9 -7.52 2.71 6.39
CA PHE A 9 -7.52 4.08 5.85
C PHE A 9 -8.05 5.08 6.85
N ARG A 10 -8.97 4.69 7.73
CA ARG A 10 -9.38 5.53 8.83
C ARG A 10 -8.19 5.79 9.76
N GLY A 11 -7.38 4.76 10.05
CA GLY A 11 -6.16 4.93 10.82
C GLY A 11 -5.15 5.86 10.17
N ILE A 12 -5.01 5.79 8.84
CA ILE A 12 -4.18 6.70 8.07
C ILE A 12 -4.68 8.14 8.26
N MET A 13 -5.98 8.36 8.17
CA MET A 13 -6.58 9.68 8.33
C MET A 13 -6.41 10.23 9.76
N GLU A 14 -6.37 9.35 10.75
CA GLU A 14 -6.16 9.73 12.13
C GLU A 14 -4.69 9.99 12.46
N GLY A 15 -3.80 9.82 11.51
CA GLY A 15 -2.38 10.09 11.70
C GLY A 15 -1.55 8.93 12.23
N ASN A 16 -2.10 7.72 12.22
CA ASN A 16 -1.33 6.56 12.65
C ASN A 16 -0.21 6.27 11.65
N ILE A 17 0.94 5.86 12.14
CA ILE A 17 2.08 5.54 11.28
C ILE A 17 2.16 4.06 10.96
N LYS A 18 1.42 3.23 11.65
CA LYS A 18 1.31 1.79 11.36
C LYS A 18 0.04 1.24 11.97
N MET A 19 -0.49 0.21 11.35
CA MET A 19 -1.66 -0.51 11.87
C MET A 19 -1.71 -1.90 11.25
N LYS A 20 -2.17 -2.88 12.00
CA LYS A 20 -2.35 -4.23 11.48
C LYS A 20 -3.74 -4.74 11.87
N ILE A 21 -4.46 -5.29 10.89
CA ILE A 21 -5.77 -5.90 11.09
C ILE A 21 -5.73 -7.26 10.41
N GLY A 22 -5.64 -8.33 11.19
CA GLY A 22 -5.49 -9.68 10.64
C GLY A 22 -4.21 -9.78 9.81
N ASN A 23 -4.35 -10.14 8.55
CA ASN A 23 -3.22 -10.26 7.62
C ASN A 23 -2.98 -8.99 6.80
N HIS A 24 -3.73 -7.93 7.09
CA HIS A 24 -3.63 -6.66 6.37
C HIS A 24 -2.98 -5.61 7.25
N ALA A 25 -2.07 -4.84 6.69
CA ALA A 25 -1.35 -3.83 7.47
C ALA A 25 -0.94 -2.64 6.63
N PHE A 26 -0.59 -1.53 7.27
CA PHE A 26 0.15 -0.48 6.62
C PHE A 26 1.26 0.03 7.52
N ASN A 27 2.31 0.54 6.88
CA ASN A 27 3.34 1.31 7.56
C ASN A 27 3.54 2.59 6.76
N LYS A 28 3.64 3.71 7.46
CA LYS A 28 4.00 4.98 6.84
C LYS A 28 5.50 5.21 7.04
N VAL A 29 6.22 5.45 5.95
CA VAL A 29 7.64 5.76 5.99
C VAL A 29 7.85 6.99 5.12
N GLY A 30 8.27 8.10 5.72
CA GLY A 30 8.38 9.38 5.02
C GLY A 30 7.02 9.81 4.51
N ASP A 31 6.92 10.09 3.21
CA ASP A 31 5.68 10.51 2.57
C ASP A 31 4.94 9.35 1.88
N SER A 32 5.31 8.11 2.19
CA SER A 32 4.72 6.94 1.55
C SER A 32 4.02 6.03 2.55
N TYR A 33 2.91 5.44 2.10
CA TYR A 33 2.20 4.43 2.86
C TYR A 33 2.39 3.10 2.14
N TYR A 34 2.89 2.11 2.86
CA TYR A 34 3.13 0.78 2.32
C TYR A 34 2.04 -0.15 2.86
N LEU A 35 1.18 -0.64 1.97
CA LEU A 35 0.12 -1.54 2.35
C LEU A 35 0.54 -2.98 2.09
N MET A 36 0.34 -3.83 3.09
CA MET A 36 0.83 -5.21 3.06
C MET A 36 -0.29 -6.20 3.26
N TYR A 37 -0.12 -7.37 2.66
CA TYR A 37 -0.98 -8.51 2.87
C TYR A 37 -0.07 -9.72 3.07
N HIS A 38 -0.15 -10.39 4.23
CA HIS A 38 0.75 -11.47 4.63
C HIS A 38 2.23 -11.06 4.51
N GLU A 39 2.55 -9.86 4.95
CA GLU A 39 3.91 -9.32 4.89
C GLU A 39 4.43 -8.97 3.49
N ASN A 40 3.63 -9.14 2.46
CA ASN A 40 4.00 -8.73 1.11
C ASN A 40 3.44 -7.34 0.83
N ILE A 41 4.28 -6.47 0.29
CA ILE A 41 3.84 -5.11 -0.06
C ILE A 41 3.05 -5.20 -1.35
N ILE A 42 1.73 -4.96 -1.25
CA ILE A 42 0.83 -5.04 -2.41
C ILE A 42 0.47 -3.66 -2.96
N MET A 43 0.72 -2.60 -2.21
CA MET A 43 0.42 -1.25 -2.68
C MET A 43 1.33 -0.24 -1.98
N VAL A 44 1.79 0.75 -2.73
CA VAL A 44 2.52 1.88 -2.18
C VAL A 44 1.77 3.14 -2.61
N ILE A 45 1.46 4.01 -1.65
CA ILE A 45 0.85 5.29 -1.92
C ILE A 45 1.91 6.35 -1.62
N ASP A 46 2.44 7.00 -2.66
CA ASP A 46 3.44 8.04 -2.52
C ASP A 46 2.73 9.38 -2.60
N THR A 47 2.59 10.05 -1.46
CA THR A 47 1.87 11.30 -1.39
C THR A 47 2.70 12.49 -1.88
N LEU A 48 4.02 12.34 -1.94
CA LEU A 48 4.89 13.40 -2.41
C LEU A 48 4.82 13.52 -3.93
N GLU A 49 4.88 12.39 -4.63
CA GLU A 49 4.83 12.37 -6.08
C GLU A 49 3.45 12.06 -6.64
N ASN A 50 2.47 11.88 -5.79
CA ASN A 50 1.08 11.56 -6.14
C ASN A 50 0.99 10.34 -7.05
N LYS A 51 1.57 9.25 -6.63
CA LYS A 51 1.48 8.01 -7.40
C LYS A 51 1.10 6.82 -6.51
N ILE A 52 0.39 5.87 -7.12
CA ILE A 52 0.00 4.63 -6.48
C ILE A 52 0.59 3.50 -7.29
N ILE A 53 1.32 2.63 -6.61
CA ILE A 53 1.96 1.49 -7.23
C ILE A 53 1.35 0.23 -6.64
N VAL A 54 0.88 -0.68 -7.47
CA VAL A 54 0.32 -1.95 -7.01
C VAL A 54 1.15 -3.12 -7.51
N ASP A 55 1.23 -4.18 -6.70
CA ASP A 55 1.97 -5.38 -7.03
C ASP A 55 1.26 -6.55 -6.36
N ASN A 56 0.84 -7.55 -7.12
CA ASN A 56 0.21 -8.72 -6.54
C ASN A 56 1.24 -9.73 -6.01
N CYS A 57 2.53 -9.42 -6.09
CA CYS A 57 3.64 -10.24 -5.59
C CYS A 57 3.62 -11.67 -6.13
N ASN A 58 3.12 -11.85 -7.35
CA ASN A 58 2.93 -13.14 -8.02
C ASN A 58 1.86 -14.02 -7.38
N TYR A 59 1.06 -13.50 -6.47
CA TYR A 59 -0.05 -14.22 -5.91
C TYR A 59 -1.31 -13.91 -6.73
N ASN A 60 -1.62 -14.76 -7.71
CA ASN A 60 -2.82 -14.61 -8.52
C ASN A 60 -4.03 -15.18 -7.80
N THR A 61 -4.19 -14.86 -6.53
CA THR A 61 -5.32 -15.33 -5.76
C THR A 61 -6.41 -14.26 -5.73
N SER A 62 -7.63 -14.70 -5.58
CA SER A 62 -8.76 -13.76 -5.45
C SER A 62 -8.60 -12.88 -4.20
N SER A 63 -8.01 -13.40 -3.14
CA SER A 63 -7.77 -12.66 -1.90
C SER A 63 -6.85 -11.45 -2.10
N THR A 64 -5.75 -11.63 -2.82
CA THR A 64 -4.81 -10.53 -3.09
C THR A 64 -5.45 -9.49 -4.00
N THR A 65 -6.16 -9.93 -5.04
CA THR A 65 -6.85 -9.03 -5.97
C THR A 65 -7.94 -8.24 -5.23
N GLN A 66 -8.70 -8.88 -4.36
CA GLN A 66 -9.71 -8.22 -3.54
C GLN A 66 -9.09 -7.16 -2.63
N ALA A 67 -7.95 -7.47 -2.00
CA ALA A 67 -7.27 -6.53 -1.13
C ALA A 67 -6.82 -5.28 -1.91
N ILE A 68 -6.20 -5.46 -3.07
CA ILE A 68 -5.76 -4.34 -3.91
C ILE A 68 -6.95 -3.49 -4.33
N ASN A 69 -8.01 -4.12 -4.84
CA ASN A 69 -9.20 -3.40 -5.29
C ASN A 69 -9.89 -2.66 -4.14
N SER A 70 -9.96 -3.29 -2.97
CA SER A 70 -10.55 -2.66 -1.80
C SER A 70 -9.77 -1.43 -1.34
N HIS A 71 -8.45 -1.53 -1.34
CA HIS A 71 -7.59 -0.39 -0.98
C HIS A 71 -7.70 0.74 -2.01
N LEU A 72 -7.82 0.42 -3.31
CA LEU A 72 -8.02 1.44 -4.34
C LEU A 72 -9.34 2.20 -4.14
N GLU A 73 -10.41 1.49 -3.76
CA GLU A 73 -11.67 2.15 -3.42
C GLU A 73 -11.51 3.06 -2.21
N ALA A 74 -10.75 2.62 -1.21
CA ALA A 74 -10.50 3.41 -0.01
C ALA A 74 -9.71 4.69 -0.32
N VAL A 75 -8.73 4.61 -1.21
CA VAL A 75 -7.99 5.79 -1.65
C VAL A 75 -8.94 6.84 -2.25
N LYS A 76 -9.87 6.41 -3.08
CA LYS A 76 -10.83 7.32 -3.70
C LYS A 76 -11.75 7.94 -2.66
N GLU A 77 -12.18 7.16 -1.67
CA GLU A 77 -13.16 7.61 -0.70
C GLU A 77 -12.60 8.42 0.45
N TYR A 78 -11.43 8.00 0.97
CA TYR A 78 -10.95 8.58 2.21
C TYR A 78 -9.98 9.72 2.07
N THR A 79 -9.27 9.96 0.97
CA THR A 79 -8.32 10.87 1.10
C THR A 79 -7.60 11.59 0.23
N PHE A 80 -7.12 10.84 -0.54
CA PHE A 80 -5.99 11.31 -1.18
C PHE A 80 -6.45 11.71 -2.50
N TYR A 81 -7.65 12.08 -2.63
CA TYR A 81 -8.24 12.31 -3.79
C TYR A 81 -7.66 13.05 -4.83
N ASN A 82 -6.56 13.37 -4.86
CA ASN A 82 -5.86 14.05 -5.90
C ASN A 82 -5.58 13.09 -7.03
N GLU A 83 -5.28 13.61 -8.21
CA GLU A 83 -4.99 12.80 -9.38
C GLU A 83 -3.72 12.01 -9.19
N PHE A 84 -3.82 10.81 -8.67
CA PHE A 84 -2.69 9.93 -8.53
C PHE A 84 -2.40 9.26 -9.86
N LYS A 85 -1.12 9.17 -10.21
CA LYS A 85 -0.67 8.33 -11.31
C LYS A 85 -0.64 6.89 -10.81
N PHE A 86 -1.19 5.99 -11.60
CA PHE A 86 -1.33 4.60 -11.22
C PHE A 86 -0.34 3.73 -11.98
N TYR A 87 0.37 2.87 -11.27
CA TYR A 87 1.33 1.94 -11.86
C TYR A 87 1.07 0.54 -11.34
N ASP A 88 0.85 -0.42 -12.23
CA ASP A 88 0.75 -1.82 -11.86
C ASP A 88 2.07 -2.50 -12.24
N VAL A 89 2.87 -2.87 -11.25
CA VAL A 89 4.17 -3.46 -11.45
C VAL A 89 4.17 -4.97 -11.27
N THR A 90 2.99 -5.58 -11.24
CA THR A 90 2.85 -7.02 -11.07
C THR A 90 3.71 -7.81 -12.04
N LYS A 91 3.84 -7.34 -13.27
CA LYS A 91 4.62 -7.99 -14.30
C LYS A 91 6.05 -7.47 -14.41
N ASP A 92 6.39 -6.42 -13.72
CA ASP A 92 7.72 -5.83 -13.73
C ASP A 92 8.46 -6.20 -12.44
N LYS A 93 9.10 -7.34 -12.47
CA LYS A 93 9.78 -7.87 -11.28
C LYS A 93 10.96 -7.02 -10.82
N LYS A 94 11.62 -6.33 -11.72
CA LYS A 94 12.75 -5.46 -11.35
C LYS A 94 12.26 -4.26 -10.54
N PHE A 95 11.17 -3.66 -10.98
CA PHE A 95 10.60 -2.50 -10.30
C PHE A 95 10.01 -2.90 -8.94
N ALA A 96 9.31 -4.03 -8.87
CA ALA A 96 8.78 -4.55 -7.62
C ALA A 96 9.88 -4.82 -6.61
N LYS A 97 11.00 -5.41 -7.06
CA LYS A 97 12.15 -5.68 -6.22
C LYS A 97 12.77 -4.39 -5.69
N LYS A 98 12.85 -3.38 -6.55
CA LYS A 98 13.37 -2.06 -6.19
C LYS A 98 12.51 -1.40 -5.10
N ILE A 99 11.19 -1.49 -5.21
CA ILE A 99 10.27 -0.94 -4.22
C ILE A 99 10.45 -1.61 -2.88
N LYS A 100 10.56 -2.93 -2.85
CA LYS A 100 10.78 -3.68 -1.60
C LYS A 100 12.12 -3.32 -0.96
N SER A 101 13.14 -3.15 -1.78
CA SER A 101 14.46 -2.75 -1.31
C SER A 101 14.43 -1.36 -0.67
N LEU A 102 13.76 -0.41 -1.31
CA LEU A 102 13.60 0.95 -0.79
C LEU A 102 12.83 0.95 0.53
N PHE A 103 11.77 0.15 0.62
CA PHE A 103 10.99 0.04 1.84
C PHE A 103 11.85 -0.46 3.00
N ASN A 104 12.59 -1.53 2.79
CA ASN A 104 13.45 -2.09 3.81
C ASN A 104 14.53 -1.10 4.25
N LYS A 105 15.12 -0.36 3.30
CA LYS A 105 16.12 0.64 3.58
C LYS A 105 15.54 1.80 4.41
N GLU A 106 14.36 2.28 4.06
CA GLU A 106 13.71 3.36 4.79
C GLU A 106 13.36 2.97 6.22
N ILE A 107 12.93 1.73 6.42
CA ILE A 107 12.65 1.22 7.76
C ILE A 107 13.92 1.16 8.58
N GLU A 108 15.03 0.71 8.02
CA GLU A 108 16.31 0.67 8.72
C GLU A 108 16.81 2.06 9.09
N GLU A 109 16.68 3.02 8.18
CA GLU A 109 17.08 4.40 8.45
C GLU A 109 16.18 5.10 9.46
N GLY A 110 14.93 4.69 9.57
CA GLY A 110 13.97 5.24 10.50
C GLY A 110 14.12 4.74 11.93
N LYS A 111 15.02 3.83 12.15
CA LYS A 111 15.33 3.36 13.48
C LYS A 111 16.40 4.24 14.11
#